data_114b723d8b8d5c4210eda787f0f8592a
#
_entry.id   114b723d8b8d5c4210eda787f0f8592a
#
_cell.length_a   1.000
_cell.length_b   1.000
_cell.length_c   1.000
_cell.angle_alpha   90.00
_cell.angle_beta   90.00
_cell.angle_gamma   90.00
#
_symmetry.space_group_name_H-M   'P 1'
#
loop_
_entity.id
_entity.type
_entity.pdbx_description
1 polymer ?
#
loop_
_entity_poly.entity_id
_entity_poly.type
_entity_poly.pdbx_seq_one_letter_code
_entity_poly.pdbx_strand_id
1 'polypeptide(L)'
;MKRKLSVGDKMAGRHGNKGVIARILPEEDMPYLPDGTPVEIVLNPLGVPSRMNVGQILETHLGWAGKILGLHFATPVFDGASEEEIKGYITQANQKYDELGIPASVGPSGKTRLYDGMTGEQFEQKVCVGFIYMLKLSHLVDDKIHARSIGPYSLITQQPLGGKAQFGGQRFGEMEVWALEAY
;
A
#
# COMPACT_ATOMS: atom_id res chain seq x y z
N MET A 1 6.40 18.47 -11.96
CA MET A 1 5.15 17.91 -12.50
C MET A 1 4.45 17.11 -11.39
N LYS A 2 3.25 17.48 -10.98
CA LYS A 2 2.50 16.70 -9.98
C LYS A 2 1.76 15.57 -10.70
N ARG A 3 2.19 14.33 -10.53
CA ARG A 3 1.48 13.14 -11.04
C ARG A 3 0.68 12.52 -9.89
N LYS A 4 -0.61 12.30 -10.10
CA LYS A 4 -1.45 11.53 -9.19
C LYS A 4 -1.08 10.05 -9.25
N LEU A 5 -1.41 9.30 -8.20
CA LEU A 5 -1.28 7.86 -8.20
C LEU A 5 -2.25 7.23 -9.22
N SER A 6 -1.79 6.24 -9.94
CA SER A 6 -2.58 5.45 -10.87
C SER A 6 -2.42 3.96 -10.61
N VAL A 7 -3.33 3.16 -11.13
CA VAL A 7 -3.21 1.69 -11.09
C VAL A 7 -1.92 1.26 -11.77
N GLY A 8 -1.15 0.40 -11.13
CA GLY A 8 0.16 -0.05 -11.60
C GLY A 8 1.36 0.72 -11.01
N ASP A 9 1.14 1.85 -10.33
CA ASP A 9 2.20 2.57 -9.62
C ASP A 9 2.65 1.82 -8.40
N LYS A 10 3.94 1.94 -8.07
CA LYS A 10 4.56 1.23 -6.96
C LYS A 10 4.63 2.11 -5.72
N MET A 11 4.16 1.56 -4.61
CA MET A 11 4.26 2.15 -3.28
C MET A 11 5.02 1.23 -2.32
N ALA A 12 5.58 1.80 -1.28
CA ALA A 12 6.25 1.05 -0.23
C ALA A 12 6.12 1.75 1.12
N GLY A 13 6.18 0.98 2.19
CA GLY A 13 6.44 1.49 3.54
C GLY A 13 7.93 1.56 3.86
N ARG A 14 8.26 1.69 5.14
CA ARG A 14 9.64 1.76 5.65
C ARG A 14 10.19 0.41 6.13
N HIS A 15 9.44 -0.68 5.97
CA HIS A 15 9.75 -2.01 6.52
C HIS A 15 10.01 -3.06 5.43
N GLY A 16 10.44 -2.65 4.23
CA GLY A 16 10.61 -3.57 3.11
C GLY A 16 9.29 -4.05 2.49
N ASN A 17 8.17 -3.52 2.94
CA ASN A 17 6.84 -3.78 2.41
C ASN A 17 6.61 -2.95 1.15
N LYS A 18 6.65 -3.58 0.02
CA LYS A 18 6.42 -2.97 -1.30
C LYS A 18 5.19 -3.59 -1.97
N GLY A 19 4.49 -2.78 -2.72
CA GLY A 19 3.33 -3.25 -3.48
C GLY A 19 3.02 -2.37 -4.67
N VAL A 20 2.16 -2.88 -5.52
CA VAL A 20 1.67 -2.18 -6.71
C VAL A 20 0.18 -1.92 -6.51
N ILE A 21 -0.28 -0.74 -6.89
CA ILE A 21 -1.68 -0.38 -6.81
C ILE A 21 -2.46 -1.23 -7.82
N ALA A 22 -3.33 -2.08 -7.31
CA ALA A 22 -4.17 -2.96 -8.11
C ALA A 22 -5.50 -2.30 -8.50
N ARG A 23 -6.07 -1.50 -7.61
CA ARG A 23 -7.38 -0.88 -7.79
C ARG A 23 -7.46 0.46 -7.07
N ILE A 24 -8.16 1.41 -7.66
CA ILE A 24 -8.52 2.69 -7.06
C ILE A 24 -10.04 2.75 -7.01
N LEU A 25 -10.58 2.96 -5.83
CA LEU A 25 -12.02 3.06 -5.59
C LEU A 25 -12.39 4.48 -5.18
N PRO A 26 -13.64 4.91 -5.40
CA PRO A 26 -14.19 6.10 -4.78
C PRO A 26 -14.16 5.99 -3.25
N GLU A 27 -14.10 7.10 -2.56
CA GLU A 27 -14.04 7.15 -1.09
C GLU A 27 -15.27 6.50 -0.44
N GLU A 28 -16.42 6.61 -1.08
CA GLU A 28 -17.70 6.05 -0.62
C GLU A 28 -17.72 4.52 -0.60
N ASP A 29 -16.96 3.87 -1.50
CA ASP A 29 -16.88 2.41 -1.62
C ASP A 29 -15.81 1.80 -0.69
N MET A 30 -15.01 2.63 -0.05
CA MET A 30 -13.96 2.16 0.86
C MET A 30 -14.55 1.75 2.20
N PRO A 31 -13.97 0.74 2.87
CA PRO A 31 -14.34 0.40 4.24
C PRO A 31 -14.19 1.60 5.17
N TYR A 32 -15.06 1.69 6.16
CA TYR A 32 -15.04 2.81 7.11
C TYR A 32 -15.16 2.35 8.55
N LEU A 33 -14.65 3.19 9.44
CA LEU A 33 -14.72 3.01 10.89
C LEU A 33 -16.13 3.36 11.45
N PRO A 34 -16.47 2.95 12.67
CA PRO A 34 -17.75 3.29 13.29
C PRO A 34 -18.01 4.79 13.43
N ASP A 35 -16.97 5.62 13.41
CA ASP A 35 -17.05 7.08 13.41
C ASP A 35 -17.32 7.69 12.02
N GLY A 36 -17.41 6.85 10.99
CA GLY A 36 -17.60 7.27 9.60
C GLY A 36 -16.31 7.60 8.86
N THR A 37 -15.14 7.51 9.48
CA THR A 37 -13.85 7.77 8.82
C THR A 37 -13.51 6.65 7.85
N PRO A 38 -13.34 6.94 6.53
CA PRO A 38 -12.99 5.93 5.55
C PRO A 38 -11.53 5.51 5.67
N VAL A 39 -11.26 4.26 5.31
CA VAL A 39 -9.90 3.73 5.14
C VAL A 39 -9.33 4.21 3.80
N GLU A 40 -8.14 4.76 3.80
CA GLU A 40 -7.51 5.31 2.59
C GLU A 40 -6.77 4.25 1.77
N ILE A 41 -6.20 3.23 2.42
CA ILE A 41 -5.45 2.15 1.78
C ILE A 41 -5.83 0.81 2.41
N VAL A 42 -6.06 -0.19 1.56
CA VAL A 42 -6.23 -1.60 1.97
C VAL A 42 -5.00 -2.38 1.52
N LEU A 43 -4.30 -3.01 2.45
CA LEU A 43 -3.11 -3.79 2.19
C LEU A 43 -3.40 -5.29 2.29
N ASN A 44 -2.77 -6.06 1.41
CA ASN A 44 -2.89 -7.52 1.46
C ASN A 44 -2.10 -8.08 2.66
N PRO A 45 -2.76 -8.75 3.62
CA PRO A 45 -2.11 -9.29 4.79
C PRO A 45 -1.14 -10.45 4.49
N LEU A 46 -1.29 -11.14 3.36
CA LEU A 46 -0.39 -12.23 2.95
C LEU A 46 1.05 -11.76 2.71
N GLY A 47 1.27 -10.46 2.52
CA GLY A 47 2.60 -9.90 2.38
C GLY A 47 3.41 -9.81 3.68
N VAL A 48 2.81 -10.11 4.84
CA VAL A 48 3.45 -9.96 6.16
C VAL A 48 4.06 -11.27 6.68
N PRO A 49 3.33 -12.41 6.77
CA PRO A 49 3.80 -13.59 7.50
C PRO A 49 5.08 -14.19 6.92
N SER A 50 5.14 -14.36 5.60
CA SER A 50 6.30 -14.97 4.94
C SER A 50 7.55 -14.09 4.95
N ARG A 51 7.39 -12.77 5.10
CA ARG A 51 8.49 -11.80 5.08
C ARG A 51 8.95 -11.36 6.46
N MET A 52 8.25 -11.77 7.51
CA MET A 52 8.60 -11.54 8.92
C MET A 52 8.86 -10.06 9.27
N ASN A 53 8.29 -9.13 8.51
CA ASN A 53 8.42 -7.69 8.75
C ASN A 53 7.32 -7.18 9.70
N VAL A 54 7.31 -7.68 10.92
CA VAL A 54 6.32 -7.38 11.96
C VAL A 54 6.32 -5.89 12.35
N GLY A 55 7.45 -5.22 12.18
CA GLY A 55 7.59 -3.79 12.48
C GLY A 55 6.53 -2.89 11.81
N GLN A 56 6.03 -3.27 10.62
CA GLN A 56 4.96 -2.52 9.97
C GLN A 56 3.63 -2.57 10.75
N ILE A 57 3.33 -3.69 11.42
CA ILE A 57 2.14 -3.82 12.25
C ILE A 57 2.27 -2.96 13.51
N LEU A 58 3.45 -3.01 14.14
CA LEU A 58 3.75 -2.19 15.32
C LEU A 58 3.69 -0.70 14.98
N GLU A 59 4.22 -0.29 13.83
CA GLU A 59 4.11 1.09 13.33
C GLU A 59 2.64 1.50 13.15
N THR A 60 1.82 0.62 12.58
CA THR A 60 0.39 0.87 12.36
C THR A 60 -0.33 1.13 13.69
N HIS A 61 -0.05 0.32 14.71
CA HIS A 61 -0.64 0.47 16.04
C HIS A 61 -0.19 1.75 16.73
N LEU A 62 1.11 2.02 16.72
CA LEU A 62 1.66 3.23 17.32
C LEU A 62 1.20 4.49 16.57
N GLY A 63 1.11 4.41 15.24
CA GLY A 63 0.57 5.49 14.41
C GLY A 63 -0.89 5.80 14.73
N TRP A 64 -1.71 4.79 15.00
CA TRP A 64 -3.08 4.98 15.48
C TRP A 64 -3.11 5.78 16.78
N ALA A 65 -2.37 5.33 17.79
CA ALA A 65 -2.28 6.02 19.08
C ALA A 65 -1.78 7.46 18.92
N GLY A 66 -0.74 7.67 18.09
CA GLY A 66 -0.18 8.99 17.82
C GLY A 66 -1.19 9.95 17.20
N LYS A 67 -2.00 9.49 16.25
CA LYS A 67 -3.04 10.32 15.62
C LYS A 67 -4.08 10.79 16.62
N ILE A 68 -4.52 9.92 17.52
CA ILE A 68 -5.54 10.21 18.54
C ILE A 68 -5.00 11.14 19.62
N LEU A 69 -3.80 10.84 20.11
CA LEU A 69 -3.16 11.60 21.17
C LEU A 69 -2.58 12.94 20.67
N GLY A 70 -2.40 13.09 19.36
CA GLY A 70 -1.75 14.24 18.76
C GLY A 70 -0.24 14.23 18.94
N LEU A 71 0.37 13.04 19.06
CA LEU A 71 1.80 12.84 19.28
C LEU A 71 2.50 12.40 18.00
N HIS A 72 3.76 12.82 17.85
CA HIS A 72 4.67 12.32 16.85
C HIS A 72 5.72 11.43 17.50
N PHE A 73 5.78 10.17 17.08
CA PHE A 73 6.74 9.20 17.58
C PHE A 73 7.97 9.16 16.68
N ALA A 74 9.15 9.28 17.30
CA ALA A 74 10.43 9.04 16.66
C ALA A 74 11.07 7.81 17.31
N THR A 75 11.20 6.74 16.53
CA THR A 75 11.72 5.45 17.01
C THR A 75 12.97 5.07 16.19
N PRO A 76 14.18 5.48 16.62
CA PRO A 76 15.42 5.07 15.97
C PRO A 76 15.57 3.55 15.94
N VAL A 77 16.37 3.03 15.01
CA VAL A 77 16.50 1.57 14.76
C VAL A 77 16.94 0.78 16.00
N PHE A 78 17.81 1.36 16.83
CA PHE A 78 18.36 0.70 18.03
C PHE A 78 17.76 1.19 19.34
N ASP A 79 16.80 2.11 19.28
CA ASP A 79 16.10 2.68 20.43
C ASP A 79 14.62 2.83 20.06
N GLY A 80 14.02 1.69 19.75
CA GLY A 80 12.60 1.60 19.34
C GLY A 80 11.67 1.49 20.56
N ALA A 81 10.38 1.64 20.30
CA ALA A 81 9.34 1.42 21.30
C ALA A 81 9.17 -0.07 21.60
N SER A 82 9.07 -0.43 22.87
CA SER A 82 8.74 -1.78 23.30
C SER A 82 7.26 -2.11 23.08
N GLU A 83 6.92 -3.39 23.05
CA GLU A 83 5.53 -3.83 22.88
C GLU A 83 4.64 -3.33 24.03
N GLU A 84 5.18 -3.27 25.25
CA GLU A 84 4.47 -2.79 26.44
C GLU A 84 4.16 -1.29 26.36
N GLU A 85 5.10 -0.49 25.89
CA GLU A 85 4.89 0.95 25.65
C GLU A 85 3.83 1.19 24.58
N ILE A 86 3.85 0.44 23.49
CA ILE A 86 2.84 0.54 22.40
C ILE A 86 1.45 0.21 22.97
N LYS A 87 1.30 -0.87 23.76
CA LYS A 87 0.04 -1.22 24.42
C LYS A 87 -0.42 -0.13 25.39
N GLY A 88 0.51 0.47 26.12
CA GLY A 88 0.24 1.61 26.98
C GLY A 88 -0.34 2.80 26.22
N TYR A 89 0.26 3.18 25.11
CA TYR A 89 -0.27 4.27 24.27
C TYR A 89 -1.62 3.95 23.63
N ILE A 90 -1.87 2.71 23.22
CA ILE A 90 -3.18 2.28 22.72
C ILE A 90 -4.24 2.43 23.83
N THR A 91 -3.91 2.06 25.05
CA THR A 91 -4.84 2.20 26.18
C THR A 91 -5.17 3.66 26.47
N GLN A 92 -4.17 4.54 26.46
CA GLN A 92 -4.38 5.99 26.61
C GLN A 92 -5.22 6.57 25.46
N ALA A 93 -4.97 6.13 24.23
CA ALA A 93 -5.76 6.56 23.07
C ALA A 93 -7.23 6.13 23.20
N ASN A 94 -7.49 4.91 23.66
CA ASN A 94 -8.86 4.43 23.89
C ASN A 94 -9.57 5.23 25.00
N GLN A 95 -8.89 5.54 26.09
CA GLN A 95 -9.45 6.39 27.16
C GLN A 95 -9.89 7.75 26.60
N LYS A 96 -9.07 8.36 25.75
CA LYS A 96 -9.41 9.62 25.12
C LYS A 96 -10.60 9.50 24.14
N TYR A 97 -10.75 8.38 23.44
CA TYR A 97 -11.92 8.13 22.61
C TYR A 97 -13.20 7.97 23.45
N ASP A 98 -13.11 7.25 24.57
CA ASP A 98 -14.23 7.07 25.48
C ASP A 98 -14.66 8.43 26.08
N GLU A 99 -13.71 9.29 26.45
CA GLU A 99 -13.99 10.67 26.94
C GLU A 99 -14.67 11.53 25.86
N LEU A 100 -14.31 11.35 24.59
CA LEU A 100 -14.90 12.08 23.47
C LEU A 100 -16.23 11.48 22.98
N GLY A 101 -16.63 10.31 23.50
CA GLY A 101 -17.83 9.59 23.08
C GLY A 101 -17.75 9.03 21.66
N ILE A 102 -16.55 8.80 21.15
CA ILE A 102 -16.33 8.29 19.80
C ILE A 102 -16.28 6.75 19.84
N PRO A 103 -17.12 6.05 19.08
CA PRO A 103 -17.25 4.59 19.17
C PRO A 103 -16.09 3.80 18.53
N ALA A 104 -15.09 4.46 17.97
CA ALA A 104 -13.99 3.83 17.23
C ALA A 104 -12.85 3.34 18.12
N SER A 105 -13.13 2.60 19.20
CA SER A 105 -12.09 2.03 20.05
C SER A 105 -11.36 0.88 19.37
N VAL A 106 -10.04 0.88 19.43
CA VAL A 106 -9.18 -0.21 18.97
C VAL A 106 -8.93 -1.15 20.15
N GLY A 107 -9.20 -2.44 19.96
CA GLY A 107 -8.91 -3.43 20.98
C GLY A 107 -7.41 -3.51 21.31
N PRO A 108 -7.03 -4.17 22.42
CA PRO A 108 -5.63 -4.33 22.82
C PRO A 108 -4.77 -5.07 21.77
N SER A 109 -5.41 -5.76 20.84
CA SER A 109 -4.76 -6.41 19.69
C SER A 109 -4.59 -5.50 18.47
N GLY A 110 -4.89 -4.21 18.56
CA GLY A 110 -4.84 -3.28 17.44
C GLY A 110 -5.93 -3.49 16.39
N LYS A 111 -6.97 -4.25 16.71
CA LYS A 111 -8.08 -4.56 15.78
C LYS A 111 -9.34 -3.83 16.16
N THR A 112 -10.02 -3.30 15.16
CA THR A 112 -11.32 -2.63 15.31
C THR A 112 -12.37 -3.24 14.38
N ARG A 113 -13.62 -2.82 14.56
CA ARG A 113 -14.71 -3.17 13.65
C ARG A 113 -14.73 -2.20 12.48
N LEU A 114 -14.93 -2.73 11.29
CA LEU A 114 -15.13 -1.95 10.07
C LEU A 114 -16.47 -2.29 9.44
N TYR A 115 -16.94 -1.38 8.63
CA TYR A 115 -18.13 -1.52 7.79
C TYR A 115 -17.72 -1.46 6.32
N ASP A 116 -18.41 -2.24 5.50
CA ASP A 116 -18.20 -2.22 4.04
C ASP A 116 -18.84 -0.94 3.45
N GLY A 117 -18.07 -0.17 2.70
CA GLY A 117 -18.55 1.04 2.04
C GLY A 117 -19.64 0.80 1.00
N MET A 118 -19.65 -0.38 0.36
CA MET A 118 -20.64 -0.71 -0.69
C MET A 118 -21.96 -1.22 -0.12
N THR A 119 -21.92 -2.08 0.90
CA THR A 119 -23.12 -2.70 1.47
C THR A 119 -23.60 -2.03 2.75
N GLY A 120 -22.71 -1.34 3.45
CA GLY A 120 -23.00 -0.78 4.78
C GLY A 120 -22.99 -1.83 5.90
N GLU A 121 -22.72 -3.10 5.57
CA GLU A 121 -22.72 -4.19 6.55
C GLU A 121 -21.40 -4.22 7.34
N GLN A 122 -21.47 -4.65 8.58
CA GLN A 122 -20.30 -4.83 9.42
C GLN A 122 -19.54 -6.08 9.01
N PHE A 123 -18.19 -5.99 8.94
CA PHE A 123 -17.36 -7.18 8.75
C PHE A 123 -17.48 -8.16 9.91
N GLU A 124 -17.54 -9.45 9.60
CA GLU A 124 -17.64 -10.52 10.62
C GLU A 124 -16.47 -10.51 11.59
N GLN A 125 -15.27 -10.22 11.09
CA GLN A 125 -14.05 -10.20 11.89
C GLN A 125 -13.53 -8.78 12.11
N LYS A 126 -12.92 -8.57 13.28
CA LYS A 126 -12.19 -7.34 13.56
C LYS A 126 -10.95 -7.25 12.68
N VAL A 127 -10.70 -6.08 12.12
CA VAL A 127 -9.61 -5.79 11.19
C VAL A 127 -8.56 -4.92 11.86
N CYS A 128 -7.28 -5.17 11.54
CA CYS A 128 -6.17 -4.31 11.96
C CYS A 128 -6.20 -3.01 11.15
N VAL A 129 -6.38 -1.88 11.84
CA VAL A 129 -6.44 -0.54 11.24
C VAL A 129 -5.52 0.39 12.01
N GLY A 130 -4.90 1.32 11.32
CA GLY A 130 -4.04 2.33 11.93
C GLY A 130 -3.42 3.23 10.89
N PHE A 131 -2.41 3.98 11.26
CA PHE A 131 -1.70 4.90 10.40
C PHE A 131 -0.27 4.40 10.14
N ILE A 132 0.12 4.35 8.89
CA ILE A 132 1.45 3.94 8.45
C ILE A 132 2.01 4.96 7.46
N TYR A 133 3.33 5.15 7.50
CA TYR A 133 4.01 6.04 6.56
C TYR A 133 4.24 5.34 5.23
N MET A 134 3.64 5.87 4.16
CA MET A 134 3.71 5.29 2.83
C MET A 134 4.49 6.20 1.87
N LEU A 135 5.36 5.59 1.08
CA LEU A 135 6.21 6.24 0.09
C LEU A 135 5.73 5.88 -1.32
N LYS A 136 5.59 6.90 -2.17
CA LYS A 136 5.44 6.71 -3.61
C LYS A 136 6.82 6.52 -4.22
N LEU A 137 7.04 5.39 -4.89
CA LEU A 137 8.31 5.13 -5.57
C LEU A 137 8.32 5.71 -6.99
N SER A 138 9.50 6.01 -7.51
CA SER A 138 9.67 6.55 -8.88
C SER A 138 9.40 5.54 -10.00
N HIS A 139 8.99 4.32 -9.64
CA HIS A 139 8.56 3.28 -10.58
C HIS A 139 7.09 3.45 -10.97
N LEU A 140 6.80 4.52 -11.72
CA LEU A 140 5.47 4.82 -12.20
C LEU A 140 5.15 4.06 -13.48
N VAL A 141 3.92 3.59 -13.62
CA VAL A 141 3.49 2.82 -14.79
C VAL A 141 3.59 3.60 -16.08
N ASP A 142 3.27 4.89 -16.07
CA ASP A 142 3.33 5.76 -17.25
C ASP A 142 4.73 5.89 -17.84
N ASP A 143 5.76 5.79 -17.00
CA ASP A 143 7.15 5.83 -17.45
C ASP A 143 7.62 4.50 -18.07
N LYS A 144 6.90 3.41 -17.80
CA LYS A 144 7.26 2.04 -18.24
C LYS A 144 6.38 1.50 -19.36
N ILE A 145 5.15 1.96 -19.45
CA ILE A 145 4.23 1.54 -20.51
C ILE A 145 4.78 1.95 -21.87
N HIS A 146 4.84 1.00 -22.80
CA HIS A 146 5.35 1.23 -24.12
C HIS A 146 4.70 0.28 -25.13
N ALA A 147 4.31 0.82 -26.27
CA ALA A 147 3.79 0.07 -27.40
C ALA A 147 4.33 0.67 -28.71
N ARG A 148 4.44 -0.15 -29.73
CA ARG A 148 4.89 0.27 -31.07
C ARG A 148 4.10 -0.47 -32.14
N SER A 149 3.67 0.27 -33.16
CA SER A 149 3.19 -0.29 -34.43
C SER A 149 4.24 -0.08 -35.50
N ILE A 150 4.56 1.17 -35.85
CA ILE A 150 5.59 1.57 -36.81
C ILE A 150 6.49 2.58 -36.12
N GLY A 151 7.80 2.54 -36.38
CA GLY A 151 8.76 3.45 -35.77
C GLY A 151 10.14 3.38 -36.44
N PRO A 152 11.15 4.01 -35.83
CA PRO A 152 12.49 4.09 -36.42
C PRO A 152 13.18 2.72 -36.48
N TYR A 153 14.00 2.53 -37.51
CA TYR A 153 14.80 1.34 -37.74
C TYR A 153 16.29 1.69 -37.68
N SER A 154 17.12 0.71 -37.33
CA SER A 154 18.58 0.85 -37.43
C SER A 154 19.03 1.05 -38.88
N LEU A 155 19.98 1.95 -39.10
CA LEU A 155 20.53 2.21 -40.44
C LEU A 155 21.30 1.01 -41.00
N ILE A 156 21.96 0.24 -40.16
CA ILE A 156 22.82 -0.87 -40.57
C ILE A 156 22.00 -2.16 -40.76
N THR A 157 21.27 -2.54 -39.74
CA THR A 157 20.55 -3.83 -39.69
C THR A 157 19.14 -3.78 -40.27
N GLN A 158 18.60 -2.57 -40.47
CA GLN A 158 17.19 -2.36 -40.90
C GLN A 158 16.17 -3.04 -39.95
N GLN A 159 16.55 -3.25 -38.68
CA GLN A 159 15.70 -3.79 -37.64
C GLN A 159 15.16 -2.67 -36.75
N PRO A 160 13.99 -2.87 -36.10
CA PRO A 160 13.49 -1.92 -35.11
C PRO A 160 14.51 -1.64 -34.01
N LEU A 161 14.61 -0.37 -33.61
CA LEU A 161 15.45 0.04 -32.49
C LEU A 161 14.90 -0.57 -31.18
N GLY A 162 15.75 -0.67 -30.14
CA GLY A 162 15.37 -1.11 -28.82
C GLY A 162 15.10 0.04 -27.85
N GLY A 163 14.27 -0.20 -26.84
CA GLY A 163 14.02 0.72 -25.75
C GLY A 163 12.90 1.75 -25.99
N LYS A 164 12.24 2.15 -24.92
CA LYS A 164 11.12 3.10 -24.93
C LYS A 164 11.54 4.49 -25.44
N ALA A 165 12.72 4.96 -25.03
CA ALA A 165 13.21 6.30 -25.38
C ALA A 165 13.38 6.51 -26.89
N GLN A 166 13.68 5.44 -27.62
CA GLN A 166 13.88 5.44 -29.08
C GLN A 166 12.64 4.99 -29.85
N PHE A 167 11.51 4.87 -29.16
CA PHE A 167 10.29 4.31 -29.73
C PHE A 167 10.54 2.94 -30.37
N GLY A 168 11.32 2.10 -29.68
CA GLY A 168 11.75 0.79 -30.14
C GLY A 168 10.68 -0.28 -29.99
N GLY A 169 10.92 -1.44 -30.62
CA GLY A 169 10.07 -2.61 -30.52
C GLY A 169 10.60 -3.63 -29.50
N GLN A 170 9.75 -4.58 -29.13
CA GLN A 170 10.14 -5.73 -28.33
C GLN A 170 10.89 -6.75 -29.20
N ARG A 171 11.97 -7.33 -28.66
CA ARG A 171 12.67 -8.40 -29.35
C ARG A 171 11.90 -9.71 -29.20
N PHE A 172 11.53 -10.30 -30.31
CA PHE A 172 11.01 -11.66 -30.38
C PHE A 172 12.16 -12.60 -30.73
N GLY A 173 12.77 -13.21 -29.72
CA GLY A 173 13.95 -14.04 -29.86
C GLY A 173 13.63 -15.44 -30.36
N GLU A 174 14.68 -16.25 -30.56
CA GLU A 174 14.58 -17.63 -31.07
C GLU A 174 13.74 -18.53 -30.15
N MET A 175 13.91 -18.39 -28.82
CA MET A 175 13.15 -19.18 -27.86
C MET A 175 11.66 -18.85 -27.86
N GLU A 176 11.30 -17.59 -28.08
CA GLU A 176 9.91 -17.15 -28.18
C GLU A 176 9.25 -17.67 -29.48
N VAL A 177 10.02 -17.80 -30.56
CA VAL A 177 9.58 -18.47 -31.81
C VAL A 177 9.27 -19.93 -31.53
N TRP A 178 10.15 -20.66 -30.84
CA TRP A 178 9.89 -22.05 -30.47
C TRP A 178 8.63 -22.21 -29.63
N ALA A 179 8.37 -21.30 -28.71
CA ALA A 179 7.14 -21.32 -27.91
C ALA A 179 5.88 -21.20 -28.77
N LEU A 180 5.89 -20.34 -29.79
CA LEU A 180 4.77 -20.23 -30.74
C LEU A 180 4.63 -21.46 -31.61
N GLU A 181 5.73 -22.04 -32.08
CA GLU A 181 5.72 -23.28 -32.87
C GLU A 181 5.16 -24.46 -32.08
N ALA A 182 5.39 -24.49 -30.77
CA ALA A 182 4.87 -25.54 -29.88
C ALA A 182 3.36 -25.45 -29.62
N TYR A 183 2.77 -24.28 -29.78
CA TYR A 183 1.34 -23.99 -29.54
C TYR A 183 0.62 -23.41 -30.75
#